data_6e857def0905e3a1fb1fe68facf382b2
#
_entry.id   6e857def0905e3a1fb1fe68facf382b2
#
_cell.length_a   1.000
_cell.length_b   1.000
_cell.length_c   1.000
_cell.angle_alpha   90.00
_cell.angle_beta   90.00
_cell.angle_gamma   90.00
#
_symmetry.space_group_name_H-M   'P 1'
#
loop_
_entity.id
_entity.type
_entity.pdbx_description
1 polymer ?
#
loop_
_entity_poly.entity_id
_entity_poly.type
_entity_poly.pdbx_seq_one_letter_code
_entity_poly.pdbx_strand_id
1 'polypeptide(L)'
;FLRLCRENKMKLIHLSDLHLGKRINAFSMIEDQRDILTKIIGIIDNERPDAVLIAVDVYDKSVPSADAVELFDDFLVRLAKRSLQIFVISGNHDSPERIAFGRRLMDRSGVHMSPVYNGQVLPVSLEDIYGTVNIYMLPFLKPAHVRRYFPDIKIDTYTDALRVAVTKMNLNPAERNILVTHQFVTGAIRSDSEEISVGGSDHVDASVFADFDYVALGHLHRPQNCTSDRIRYCGTPLKYSFSEVGDQKSVTIIELSRKGTQFIRTAELVPKHDMKEIRGSYKELTLKKFYENSTYQEDY
;
A
#
# COMPACT_ATOMS: atom_id res chain seq x y z
N PHE A 1 8.24 -14.46 -26.82
CA PHE A 1 6.86 -14.04 -26.56
C PHE A 1 6.73 -12.58 -26.96
N LEU A 2 6.07 -12.32 -28.10
CA LEU A 2 5.74 -10.98 -28.56
C LEU A 2 4.76 -10.38 -27.53
N ARG A 3 5.22 -9.43 -26.70
CA ARG A 3 4.34 -8.51 -26.00
C ARG A 3 3.60 -7.68 -27.05
N LEU A 4 2.31 -7.95 -27.23
CA LEU A 4 1.42 -7.03 -27.95
C LEU A 4 1.55 -5.67 -27.27
N CYS A 5 2.09 -4.66 -27.95
CA CYS A 5 1.99 -3.27 -27.54
C CYS A 5 0.50 -2.99 -27.36
N ARG A 6 0.07 -2.81 -26.11
CA ARG A 6 -1.30 -2.38 -25.85
C ARG A 6 -1.44 -0.96 -26.37
N GLU A 7 -2.45 -0.71 -27.18
CA GLU A 7 -2.76 0.63 -27.71
C GLU A 7 -3.29 1.60 -26.63
N ASN A 8 -3.23 1.20 -25.37
CA ASN A 8 -3.81 1.93 -24.25
C ASN A 8 -2.74 2.51 -23.30
N LYS A 9 -3.12 3.57 -22.62
CA LYS A 9 -2.39 4.17 -21.50
C LYS A 9 -2.17 3.13 -20.39
N MET A 10 -1.01 3.18 -19.72
CA MET A 10 -0.75 2.38 -18.53
C MET A 10 -1.74 2.74 -17.42
N LYS A 11 -2.49 1.75 -16.94
CA LYS A 11 -3.39 1.89 -15.79
C LYS A 11 -2.88 1.06 -14.62
N LEU A 12 -2.75 1.70 -13.48
CA LEU A 12 -2.27 1.08 -12.24
C LEU A 12 -3.36 1.17 -11.17
N ILE A 13 -3.43 0.16 -10.30
CA ILE A 13 -4.18 0.24 -9.04
C ILE A 13 -3.19 0.21 -7.89
N HIS A 14 -3.35 1.14 -6.95
CA HIS A 14 -2.55 1.23 -5.73
C HIS A 14 -3.40 0.83 -4.54
N LEU A 15 -2.88 -0.13 -3.78
CA LEU A 15 -3.39 -0.65 -2.52
C LEU A 15 -2.33 -0.46 -1.45
N SER A 16 -2.74 -0.29 -0.18
CA SER A 16 -1.81 -0.27 0.94
C SER A 16 -2.40 -0.89 2.21
N ASP A 17 -1.55 -1.19 3.16
CA ASP A 17 -1.84 -1.49 4.57
C ASP A 17 -2.97 -2.52 4.77
N LEU A 18 -2.75 -3.76 4.26
CA LEU A 18 -3.74 -4.83 4.35
C LEU A 18 -3.90 -5.36 5.78
N HIS A 19 -2.83 -5.38 6.56
CA HIS A 19 -2.79 -5.87 7.95
C HIS A 19 -3.57 -7.18 8.17
N LEU A 20 -3.33 -8.16 7.29
CA LEU A 20 -4.05 -9.43 7.35
C LEU A 20 -3.82 -10.13 8.68
N GLY A 21 -4.91 -10.63 9.27
CA GLY A 21 -4.92 -11.19 10.62
C GLY A 21 -5.10 -10.16 11.73
N LYS A 22 -5.40 -8.89 11.41
CA LYS A 22 -5.75 -7.83 12.39
C LYS A 22 -6.89 -8.28 13.28
N ARG A 23 -6.77 -7.91 14.55
CA ARG A 23 -7.85 -8.05 15.53
C ARG A 23 -8.16 -6.68 16.12
N ILE A 24 -9.43 -6.36 16.22
CA ILE A 24 -9.92 -5.19 16.94
C ILE A 24 -10.47 -5.70 18.28
N ASN A 25 -9.76 -5.41 19.37
CA ASN A 25 -10.04 -6.01 20.68
C ASN A 25 -10.06 -7.56 20.61
N ALA A 26 -11.20 -8.17 20.87
CA ALA A 26 -11.40 -9.62 20.81
C ALA A 26 -11.84 -10.13 19.43
N PHE A 27 -12.25 -9.23 18.51
CA PHE A 27 -12.82 -9.62 17.22
C PHE A 27 -11.73 -9.83 16.16
N SER A 28 -11.81 -10.94 15.44
CA SER A 28 -10.94 -11.21 14.29
C SER A 28 -11.53 -10.55 13.05
N MET A 29 -10.70 -9.80 12.31
CA MET A 29 -11.10 -9.13 11.07
C MET A 29 -10.96 -10.02 9.83
N ILE A 30 -10.56 -11.28 9.97
CA ILE A 30 -10.17 -12.13 8.84
C ILE A 30 -11.28 -12.31 7.80
N GLU A 31 -12.54 -12.44 8.24
CA GLU A 31 -13.68 -12.59 7.33
C GLU A 31 -14.02 -11.29 6.60
N ASP A 32 -13.92 -10.13 7.27
CA ASP A 32 -14.09 -8.83 6.63
C ASP A 32 -12.94 -8.53 5.68
N GLN A 33 -11.73 -8.97 6.02
CA GLN A 33 -10.57 -8.87 5.14
C GLN A 33 -10.74 -9.74 3.89
N ARG A 34 -11.31 -10.94 4.02
CA ARG A 34 -11.67 -11.80 2.88
C ARG A 34 -12.71 -11.16 1.96
N ASP A 35 -13.76 -10.58 2.56
CA ASP A 35 -14.81 -9.89 1.83
C ASP A 35 -14.27 -8.67 1.06
N ILE A 36 -13.50 -7.81 1.74
CA ILE A 36 -12.99 -6.59 1.12
C ILE A 36 -11.97 -6.89 0.02
N LEU A 37 -11.10 -7.92 0.17
CA LEU A 37 -10.21 -8.36 -0.89
C LEU A 37 -10.98 -8.89 -2.10
N THR A 38 -12.14 -9.52 -1.88
CA THR A 38 -13.02 -9.96 -2.97
C THR A 38 -13.63 -8.78 -3.71
N LYS A 39 -14.04 -7.72 -2.99
CA LYS A 39 -14.51 -6.46 -3.60
C LYS A 39 -13.42 -5.75 -4.39
N ILE A 40 -12.19 -5.74 -3.86
CA ILE A 40 -11.00 -5.22 -4.58
C ILE A 40 -10.79 -5.97 -5.90
N ILE A 41 -10.89 -7.30 -5.89
CA ILE A 41 -10.82 -8.09 -7.13
C ILE A 41 -11.93 -7.69 -8.11
N GLY A 42 -13.14 -7.43 -7.64
CA GLY A 42 -14.24 -6.93 -8.49
C GLY A 42 -13.93 -5.57 -9.12
N ILE A 43 -13.32 -4.65 -8.38
CA ILE A 43 -12.85 -3.36 -8.90
C ILE A 43 -11.77 -3.59 -9.98
N ILE A 44 -10.81 -4.48 -9.72
CA ILE A 44 -9.74 -4.83 -10.66
C ILE A 44 -10.32 -5.41 -11.97
N ASP A 45 -11.33 -6.27 -11.87
CA ASP A 45 -12.02 -6.85 -13.05
C ASP A 45 -12.73 -5.79 -13.88
N ASN A 46 -13.34 -4.80 -13.25
CA ASN A 46 -14.00 -3.69 -13.92
C ASN A 46 -13.01 -2.72 -14.56
N GLU A 47 -11.95 -2.36 -13.82
CA GLU A 47 -10.95 -1.37 -14.24
C GLU A 47 -9.94 -1.93 -15.25
N ARG A 48 -9.66 -3.23 -15.20
CA ARG A 48 -8.69 -3.92 -16.07
C ARG A 48 -7.33 -3.23 -16.08
N PRO A 49 -6.68 -3.04 -14.93
CA PRO A 49 -5.39 -2.38 -14.86
C PRO A 49 -4.29 -3.23 -15.53
N ASP A 50 -3.18 -2.60 -15.86
CA ASP A 50 -1.96 -3.28 -16.31
C ASP A 50 -1.16 -3.83 -15.13
N ALA A 51 -1.21 -3.12 -14.00
CA ALA A 51 -0.53 -3.55 -12.79
C ALA A 51 -1.26 -3.15 -11.50
N VAL A 52 -0.92 -3.87 -10.41
CA VAL A 52 -1.35 -3.58 -9.04
C VAL A 52 -0.11 -3.31 -8.20
N LEU A 53 -0.07 -2.14 -7.56
CA LEU A 53 0.97 -1.70 -6.64
C LEU A 53 0.45 -1.92 -5.21
N ILE A 54 1.17 -2.70 -4.42
CA ILE A 54 0.79 -3.06 -3.06
C ILE A 54 1.86 -2.54 -2.10
N ALA A 55 1.65 -1.30 -1.60
CA ALA A 55 2.58 -0.57 -0.73
C ALA A 55 2.28 -0.86 0.75
N VAL A 56 2.49 -2.08 1.22
CA VAL A 56 1.80 -2.62 2.39
C VAL A 56 2.67 -2.97 3.58
N ASP A 57 2.03 -2.89 4.76
CA ASP A 57 2.08 -3.94 5.78
C ASP A 57 1.11 -5.05 5.35
N VAL A 58 1.67 -6.15 4.82
CA VAL A 58 0.87 -7.30 4.36
C VAL A 58 0.14 -7.92 5.54
N TYR A 59 0.87 -8.14 6.62
CA TYR A 59 0.39 -8.78 7.83
C TYR A 59 0.37 -7.79 9.00
N ASP A 60 -0.54 -8.03 9.95
CA ASP A 60 -0.59 -7.25 11.19
C ASP A 60 0.65 -7.46 12.07
N LYS A 61 1.35 -8.59 11.90
CA LYS A 61 2.54 -8.96 12.68
C LYS A 61 3.59 -9.63 11.82
N SER A 62 4.85 -9.48 12.18
CA SER A 62 5.99 -10.10 11.50
C SER A 62 5.97 -11.64 11.52
N VAL A 63 5.21 -12.24 12.45
CA VAL A 63 4.85 -13.67 12.48
C VAL A 63 3.33 -13.79 12.33
N PRO A 64 2.83 -13.89 11.10
CA PRO A 64 1.38 -13.94 10.83
C PRO A 64 0.76 -15.28 11.27
N SER A 65 -0.56 -15.27 11.44
CA SER A 65 -1.34 -16.51 11.60
C SER A 65 -1.42 -17.28 10.27
N ALA A 66 -1.69 -18.58 10.34
CA ALA A 66 -1.88 -19.41 9.16
C ALA A 66 -3.01 -18.88 8.26
N ASP A 67 -4.14 -18.46 8.85
CA ASP A 67 -5.29 -17.91 8.12
C ASP A 67 -4.92 -16.64 7.34
N ALA A 68 -4.07 -15.78 7.92
CA ALA A 68 -3.60 -14.57 7.24
C ALA A 68 -2.70 -14.89 6.06
N VAL A 69 -1.82 -15.89 6.19
CA VAL A 69 -0.94 -16.36 5.11
C VAL A 69 -1.76 -16.96 3.98
N GLU A 70 -2.74 -17.82 4.30
CA GLU A 70 -3.64 -18.44 3.32
C GLU A 70 -4.46 -17.39 2.57
N LEU A 71 -4.98 -16.37 3.30
CA LEU A 71 -5.75 -15.30 2.70
C LEU A 71 -4.91 -14.46 1.72
N PHE A 72 -3.65 -14.18 2.05
CA PHE A 72 -2.76 -13.45 1.14
C PHE A 72 -2.37 -14.29 -0.07
N ASP A 73 -2.09 -15.57 0.12
CA ASP A 73 -1.80 -16.51 -0.98
C ASP A 73 -2.98 -16.59 -1.96
N ASP A 74 -4.22 -16.80 -1.47
CA ASP A 74 -5.43 -16.78 -2.30
C ASP A 74 -5.57 -15.47 -3.08
N PHE A 75 -5.34 -14.34 -2.43
CA PHE A 75 -5.42 -13.03 -3.08
C PHE A 75 -4.39 -12.90 -4.20
N LEU A 76 -3.12 -13.26 -3.97
CA LEU A 76 -2.06 -13.24 -5.00
C LEU A 76 -2.38 -14.19 -6.17
N VAL A 77 -2.85 -15.40 -5.88
CA VAL A 77 -3.25 -16.39 -6.90
C VAL A 77 -4.40 -15.84 -7.76
N ARG A 78 -5.39 -15.21 -7.12
CA ARG A 78 -6.51 -14.58 -7.84
C ARG A 78 -6.05 -13.43 -8.72
N LEU A 79 -5.11 -12.60 -8.27
CA LEU A 79 -4.49 -11.53 -9.07
C LEU A 79 -3.68 -12.10 -10.24
N ALA A 80 -2.81 -13.10 -10.00
CA ALA A 80 -1.95 -13.70 -11.01
C ALA A 80 -2.73 -14.35 -12.16
N LYS A 81 -3.91 -14.94 -11.87
CA LYS A 81 -4.82 -15.51 -12.89
C LYS A 81 -5.32 -14.46 -13.89
N ARG A 82 -5.19 -13.16 -13.60
CA ARG A 82 -5.62 -12.05 -14.47
C ARG A 82 -4.53 -11.53 -15.40
N SER A 83 -3.35 -12.18 -15.40
CA SER A 83 -2.19 -11.76 -16.19
C SER A 83 -1.75 -10.31 -15.91
N LEU A 84 -1.98 -9.83 -14.69
CA LEU A 84 -1.53 -8.53 -14.20
C LEU A 84 -0.06 -8.58 -13.78
N GLN A 85 0.60 -7.44 -13.78
CA GLN A 85 1.85 -7.28 -13.06
C GLN A 85 1.53 -6.85 -11.62
N ILE A 86 2.07 -7.54 -10.64
CA ILE A 86 1.77 -7.34 -9.22
C ILE A 86 3.07 -6.97 -8.52
N PHE A 87 3.09 -5.84 -7.84
CA PHE A 87 4.27 -5.31 -7.14
C PHE A 87 3.97 -5.23 -5.66
N VAL A 88 4.69 -5.99 -4.85
CA VAL A 88 4.50 -6.05 -3.40
C VAL A 88 5.79 -5.66 -2.71
N ILE A 89 5.72 -4.73 -1.77
CA ILE A 89 6.82 -4.41 -0.86
C ILE A 89 6.51 -4.89 0.55
N SER A 90 7.50 -4.94 1.43
CA SER A 90 7.29 -5.13 2.87
C SER A 90 7.20 -3.80 3.60
N GLY A 91 6.27 -3.68 4.54
CA GLY A 91 6.14 -2.57 5.46
C GLY A 91 6.94 -2.77 6.76
N ASN A 92 6.60 -1.99 7.81
CA ASN A 92 7.31 -2.05 9.09
C ASN A 92 6.81 -3.18 10.01
N HIS A 93 5.60 -3.68 9.83
CA HIS A 93 5.05 -4.84 10.55
C HIS A 93 5.54 -6.17 9.96
N ASP A 94 5.95 -6.18 8.70
CA ASP A 94 6.37 -7.39 7.99
C ASP A 94 7.82 -7.81 8.33
N SER A 95 8.12 -9.11 8.11
CA SER A 95 9.51 -9.57 7.94
C SER A 95 9.87 -9.49 6.46
N PRO A 96 10.83 -8.62 6.06
CA PRO A 96 11.25 -8.51 4.66
C PRO A 96 11.70 -9.83 4.05
N GLU A 97 12.34 -10.71 4.86
CA GLU A 97 12.81 -12.02 4.41
C GLU A 97 11.65 -12.96 4.07
N ARG A 98 10.55 -12.89 4.84
CA ARG A 98 9.34 -13.70 4.60
C ARG A 98 8.59 -13.21 3.37
N ILE A 99 8.45 -11.90 3.20
CA ILE A 99 7.83 -11.31 2.00
C ILE A 99 8.67 -11.64 0.75
N ALA A 100 10.00 -11.58 0.85
CA ALA A 100 10.89 -11.91 -0.27
C ALA A 100 11.00 -13.42 -0.56
N PHE A 101 10.40 -14.29 0.28
CA PHE A 101 10.48 -15.74 0.08
C PHE A 101 9.85 -16.16 -1.23
N GLY A 102 10.55 -16.97 -2.00
CA GLY A 102 10.07 -17.48 -3.29
C GLY A 102 10.01 -16.46 -4.43
N ARG A 103 10.39 -15.17 -4.22
CA ARG A 103 10.25 -14.08 -5.22
C ARG A 103 10.75 -14.44 -6.62
N ARG A 104 11.91 -15.14 -6.75
CA ARG A 104 12.47 -15.52 -8.06
C ARG A 104 11.61 -16.51 -8.84
N LEU A 105 10.80 -17.29 -8.15
CA LEU A 105 9.82 -18.18 -8.76
C LEU A 105 8.56 -17.41 -9.16
N MET A 106 8.10 -16.51 -8.29
CA MET A 106 6.91 -15.69 -8.48
C MET A 106 7.07 -14.67 -9.62
N ASP A 107 8.28 -14.11 -9.83
CA ASP A 107 8.60 -13.17 -10.90
C ASP A 107 8.16 -13.70 -12.29
N ARG A 108 8.27 -15.01 -12.52
CA ARG A 108 7.86 -15.65 -13.77
C ARG A 108 6.34 -15.62 -14.00
N SER A 109 5.57 -15.46 -12.95
CA SER A 109 4.12 -15.35 -12.96
C SER A 109 3.63 -13.90 -12.94
N GLY A 110 4.54 -12.92 -13.03
CA GLY A 110 4.22 -11.49 -12.97
C GLY A 110 3.99 -10.98 -11.54
N VAL A 111 4.39 -11.74 -10.51
CA VAL A 111 4.31 -11.33 -9.11
C VAL A 111 5.71 -10.95 -8.63
N HIS A 112 5.93 -9.66 -8.47
CA HIS A 112 7.21 -9.06 -8.09
C HIS A 112 7.17 -8.71 -6.59
N MET A 113 7.91 -9.48 -5.79
CA MET A 113 8.10 -9.21 -4.37
C MET A 113 9.39 -8.42 -4.16
N SER A 114 9.36 -7.34 -3.37
CA SER A 114 10.58 -6.59 -3.07
C SER A 114 11.61 -7.50 -2.40
N PRO A 115 12.89 -7.42 -2.81
CA PRO A 115 13.95 -8.08 -2.06
C PRO A 115 14.15 -7.40 -0.70
N VAL A 116 14.81 -8.09 0.22
CA VAL A 116 15.43 -7.42 1.37
C VAL A 116 16.41 -6.37 0.83
N TYR A 117 16.35 -5.15 1.37
CA TYR A 117 17.22 -4.07 0.91
C TYR A 117 18.71 -4.44 1.05
N ASN A 118 19.44 -4.30 -0.03
CA ASN A 118 20.85 -4.67 -0.14
C ASN A 118 21.73 -3.52 -0.68
N GLY A 119 21.28 -2.28 -0.52
CA GLY A 119 21.97 -1.10 -1.04
C GLY A 119 21.56 -0.70 -2.45
N GLN A 120 20.71 -1.48 -3.13
CA GLN A 120 20.27 -1.21 -4.48
C GLN A 120 18.76 -1.42 -4.62
N VAL A 121 18.11 -0.64 -5.47
CA VAL A 121 16.73 -0.83 -5.90
C VAL A 121 16.71 -0.70 -7.41
N LEU A 122 16.54 -1.83 -8.09
CA LEU A 122 16.44 -1.88 -9.54
C LEU A 122 14.96 -1.83 -9.95
N PRO A 123 14.60 -1.13 -11.03
CA PRO A 123 13.24 -1.09 -11.52
C PRO A 123 12.83 -2.40 -12.21
N VAL A 124 11.53 -2.68 -12.17
CA VAL A 124 10.86 -3.54 -13.16
C VAL A 124 10.23 -2.62 -14.19
N SER A 125 10.61 -2.77 -15.45
CA SER A 125 10.14 -1.89 -16.52
C SER A 125 8.95 -2.51 -17.24
N LEU A 126 7.90 -1.72 -17.41
CA LEU A 126 6.73 -2.02 -18.23
C LEU A 126 6.72 -1.06 -19.43
N GLU A 127 5.95 -1.39 -20.46
CA GLU A 127 5.85 -0.55 -21.64
C GLU A 127 4.40 -0.37 -22.11
N ASP A 128 4.10 0.84 -22.60
CA ASP A 128 2.88 1.16 -23.30
C ASP A 128 3.17 2.06 -24.53
N ILE A 129 2.13 2.62 -25.14
CA ILE A 129 2.28 3.51 -26.31
C ILE A 129 3.09 4.79 -26.07
N TYR A 130 3.29 5.16 -24.82
CA TYR A 130 4.06 6.36 -24.42
C TYR A 130 5.49 6.01 -23.98
N GLY A 131 5.92 4.75 -24.10
CA GLY A 131 7.26 4.28 -23.77
C GLY A 131 7.33 3.58 -22.40
N THR A 132 8.49 3.63 -21.79
CA THR A 132 8.82 2.88 -20.57
C THR A 132 8.21 3.49 -19.32
N VAL A 133 7.72 2.62 -18.45
CA VAL A 133 7.33 2.90 -17.05
C VAL A 133 8.19 2.04 -16.13
N ASN A 134 9.03 2.66 -15.34
CA ASN A 134 9.89 1.99 -14.36
C ASN A 134 9.21 1.96 -13.00
N ILE A 135 9.02 0.76 -12.45
CA ILE A 135 8.45 0.56 -11.11
C ILE A 135 9.56 0.19 -10.15
N TYR A 136 9.85 1.08 -9.20
CA TYR A 136 10.84 0.89 -8.14
C TYR A 136 10.15 0.43 -6.87
N MET A 137 10.57 -0.72 -6.32
CA MET A 137 10.03 -1.27 -5.08
C MET A 137 11.01 -1.03 -3.93
N LEU A 138 10.76 -0.03 -3.12
CA LEU A 138 11.55 0.32 -1.94
C LEU A 138 10.79 -0.09 -0.67
N PRO A 139 11.20 -1.19 0.01
CA PRO A 139 10.54 -1.61 1.25
C PRO A 139 10.73 -0.58 2.37
N PHE A 140 10.08 -0.78 3.50
CA PHE A 140 10.30 0.03 4.68
C PHE A 140 11.78 0.04 5.09
N LEU A 141 12.34 1.23 5.25
CA LEU A 141 13.73 1.42 5.64
C LEU A 141 13.88 2.26 6.91
N LYS A 142 14.77 1.81 7.79
CA LYS A 142 15.32 2.61 8.89
C LYS A 142 16.72 3.12 8.50
N PRO A 143 17.21 4.22 9.08
CA PRO A 143 18.56 4.73 8.81
C PRO A 143 19.65 3.65 8.94
N ALA A 144 19.53 2.76 9.93
CA ALA A 144 20.49 1.68 10.15
C ALA A 144 20.56 0.69 8.98
N HIS A 145 19.45 0.46 8.26
CA HIS A 145 19.44 -0.45 7.10
C HIS A 145 20.30 0.10 5.97
N VAL A 146 20.26 1.43 5.76
CA VAL A 146 21.00 2.08 4.66
C VAL A 146 22.46 2.30 5.04
N ARG A 147 22.77 2.74 6.27
CA ARG A 147 24.16 2.89 6.77
C ARG A 147 25.01 1.65 6.58
N ARG A 148 24.43 0.47 6.70
CA ARG A 148 25.13 -0.80 6.51
C ARG A 148 25.82 -0.91 5.15
N TYR A 149 25.25 -0.29 4.11
CA TYR A 149 25.75 -0.35 2.74
C TYR A 149 26.51 0.90 2.31
N PHE A 150 26.39 1.99 3.07
CA PHE A 150 27.02 3.28 2.78
C PHE A 150 27.68 3.85 4.04
N PRO A 151 28.73 3.18 4.56
CA PRO A 151 29.38 3.55 5.83
C PRO A 151 30.04 4.94 5.80
N ASP A 152 30.47 5.38 4.62
CA ASP A 152 31.13 6.68 4.43
C ASP A 152 30.16 7.86 4.26
N ILE A 153 28.85 7.58 4.21
CA ILE A 153 27.83 8.62 4.08
C ILE A 153 27.18 8.84 5.45
N LYS A 154 27.12 10.11 5.87
CA LYS A 154 26.38 10.47 7.08
C LYS A 154 24.87 10.29 6.86
N ILE A 155 24.26 9.38 7.62
CA ILE A 155 22.84 9.03 7.55
C ILE A 155 22.31 9.04 8.98
N ASP A 156 21.76 10.16 9.44
CA ASP A 156 21.25 10.31 10.80
C ASP A 156 19.73 10.16 10.85
N THR A 157 19.02 10.61 9.83
CA THR A 157 17.57 10.66 9.76
C THR A 157 16.99 9.70 8.72
N TYR A 158 15.68 9.47 8.81
CA TYR A 158 14.94 8.74 7.77
C TYR A 158 15.01 9.46 6.42
N THR A 159 14.95 10.80 6.41
CA THR A 159 15.15 11.60 5.19
C THR A 159 16.51 11.36 4.54
N ASP A 160 17.59 11.30 5.32
CA ASP A 160 18.92 11.02 4.78
C ASP A 160 18.97 9.62 4.17
N ALA A 161 18.42 8.62 4.88
CA ALA A 161 18.38 7.25 4.42
C ALA A 161 17.64 7.13 3.08
N LEU A 162 16.45 7.71 2.98
CA LEU A 162 15.65 7.67 1.76
C LEU A 162 16.32 8.44 0.63
N ARG A 163 16.92 9.60 0.92
CA ARG A 163 17.66 10.39 -0.09
C ARG A 163 18.82 9.57 -0.67
N VAL A 164 19.58 8.89 0.15
CA VAL A 164 20.67 8.01 -0.32
C VAL A 164 20.10 6.87 -1.16
N ALA A 165 19.08 6.16 -0.68
CA ALA A 165 18.48 5.05 -1.40
C ALA A 165 17.92 5.47 -2.76
N VAL A 166 17.19 6.60 -2.84
CA VAL A 166 16.62 7.15 -4.07
C VAL A 166 17.71 7.61 -5.05
N THR A 167 18.72 8.33 -4.56
CA THR A 167 19.85 8.76 -5.42
C THR A 167 20.54 7.58 -6.08
N LYS A 168 20.64 6.44 -5.38
CA LYS A 168 21.28 5.21 -5.90
C LYS A 168 20.40 4.44 -6.90
N MET A 169 19.14 4.80 -7.08
CA MET A 169 18.28 4.20 -8.11
C MET A 169 18.68 4.61 -9.54
N ASN A 170 19.39 5.73 -9.69
CA ASN A 170 19.83 6.22 -11.00
C ASN A 170 18.67 6.38 -11.98
N LEU A 171 17.65 7.15 -11.58
CA LEU A 171 16.43 7.35 -12.37
C LEU A 171 16.76 7.91 -13.78
N ASN A 172 16.12 7.35 -14.80
CA ASN A 172 16.12 7.98 -16.12
C ASN A 172 15.05 9.09 -16.16
N PRO A 173 15.43 10.38 -16.22
CA PRO A 173 14.45 11.46 -16.17
C PRO A 173 13.59 11.58 -17.44
N ALA A 174 13.96 10.90 -18.52
CA ALA A 174 13.18 10.88 -19.75
C ALA A 174 12.04 9.86 -19.71
N GLU A 175 12.10 8.87 -18.80
CA GLU A 175 11.13 7.82 -18.63
C GLU A 175 10.18 8.10 -17.46
N ARG A 176 9.05 7.42 -17.43
CA ARG A 176 8.09 7.52 -16.32
C ARG A 176 8.58 6.65 -15.16
N ASN A 177 8.77 7.25 -14.01
CA ASN A 177 9.31 6.59 -12.82
C ASN A 177 8.25 6.58 -11.72
N ILE A 178 7.91 5.39 -11.26
CA ILE A 178 6.95 5.14 -10.18
C ILE A 178 7.68 4.53 -9.01
N LEU A 179 7.46 5.06 -7.81
CA LEU A 179 7.98 4.51 -6.58
C LEU A 179 6.84 3.83 -5.80
N VAL A 180 7.09 2.62 -5.33
CA VAL A 180 6.26 1.95 -4.32
C VAL A 180 7.08 1.90 -3.05
N THR A 181 6.61 2.53 -1.96
CA THR A 181 7.36 2.57 -0.70
C THR A 181 6.43 2.67 0.51
N HIS A 182 6.96 2.40 1.69
CA HIS A 182 6.22 2.38 2.94
C HIS A 182 6.94 3.25 3.98
N GLN A 183 6.56 4.51 4.09
CA GLN A 183 7.25 5.49 4.93
C GLN A 183 6.29 6.55 5.45
N PHE A 184 6.59 7.13 6.60
CA PHE A 184 5.89 8.32 7.07
C PHE A 184 6.47 9.59 6.45
N VAL A 185 5.67 10.30 5.67
CA VAL A 185 6.08 11.54 5.00
C VAL A 185 5.55 12.75 5.76
N THR A 186 6.40 13.75 5.97
CA THR A 186 6.06 14.98 6.71
C THR A 186 4.85 15.68 6.08
N GLY A 187 3.93 16.13 6.94
CA GLY A 187 2.72 16.85 6.54
C GLY A 187 1.48 15.97 6.33
N ALA A 188 1.63 14.65 6.43
CA ALA A 188 0.50 13.74 6.42
C ALA A 188 -0.11 13.55 7.84
N ILE A 189 -1.40 13.19 7.89
CA ILE A 189 -2.18 13.02 9.12
C ILE A 189 -2.21 11.55 9.48
N ARG A 190 -1.84 11.23 10.72
CA ARG A 190 -1.90 9.88 11.33
C ARG A 190 -3.28 9.57 11.91
N SER A 191 -3.59 8.28 12.00
CA SER A 191 -4.67 7.72 12.83
C SER A 191 -4.11 7.04 14.09
N ASP A 192 -4.98 6.61 15.01
CA ASP A 192 -4.55 5.98 16.28
C ASP A 192 -4.11 4.51 16.09
N SER A 193 -4.36 3.93 14.93
CA SER A 193 -4.01 2.53 14.62
C SER A 193 -2.57 2.36 14.12
N GLU A 194 -1.84 3.45 13.85
CA GLU A 194 -0.47 3.42 13.36
C GLU A 194 0.54 3.43 14.53
N GLU A 195 1.61 2.65 14.38
CA GLU A 195 2.68 2.62 15.38
C GLU A 195 3.51 3.93 15.33
N ILE A 196 3.78 4.49 16.50
CA ILE A 196 4.67 5.64 16.65
C ILE A 196 6.07 5.14 16.93
N SER A 197 7.04 5.52 16.10
CA SER A 197 8.46 5.24 16.40
C SER A 197 8.90 5.93 17.68
N VAL A 198 9.61 5.20 18.52
CA VAL A 198 10.20 5.74 19.75
C VAL A 198 11.19 6.85 19.38
N GLY A 199 10.91 8.09 19.83
CA GLY A 199 11.74 9.26 19.54
C GLY A 199 11.19 10.24 18.50
N GLY A 200 10.04 9.96 17.86
CA GLY A 200 9.27 10.92 17.03
C GLY A 200 9.96 11.44 15.77
N SER A 201 11.02 10.79 15.28
CA SER A 201 11.86 11.28 14.16
C SER A 201 11.80 10.40 12.89
N ASP A 202 10.71 9.66 12.72
CA ASP A 202 10.55 8.69 11.62
C ASP A 202 10.03 9.28 10.29
N HIS A 203 9.85 10.59 10.23
CA HIS A 203 9.32 11.27 9.06
C HIS A 203 10.37 11.55 7.98
N VAL A 204 9.91 11.44 6.74
CA VAL A 204 10.67 11.69 5.53
C VAL A 204 10.19 12.99 4.88
N ASP A 205 11.12 13.84 4.44
CA ASP A 205 10.79 15.01 3.65
C ASP A 205 10.31 14.61 2.25
N ALA A 206 9.16 15.13 1.83
CA ALA A 206 8.54 14.81 0.54
C ALA A 206 9.43 15.18 -0.67
N SER A 207 10.37 16.11 -0.52
CA SER A 207 11.29 16.52 -1.59
C SER A 207 12.18 15.37 -2.08
N VAL A 208 12.38 14.33 -1.26
CA VAL A 208 13.11 13.12 -1.66
C VAL A 208 12.47 12.43 -2.87
N PHE A 209 11.17 12.64 -3.08
CA PHE A 209 10.37 11.97 -4.12
C PHE A 209 10.13 12.86 -5.35
N ALA A 210 10.81 14.00 -5.48
CA ALA A 210 10.54 15.01 -6.49
C ALA A 210 10.63 14.49 -7.94
N ASP A 211 11.52 13.53 -8.20
CA ASP A 211 11.82 13.02 -9.54
C ASP A 211 10.89 11.87 -10.00
N PHE A 212 9.96 11.45 -9.15
CA PHE A 212 8.98 10.41 -9.51
C PHE A 212 7.71 11.04 -10.08
N ASP A 213 7.13 10.36 -11.08
CA ASP A 213 5.83 10.74 -11.67
C ASP A 213 4.68 10.36 -10.72
N TYR A 214 4.83 9.27 -9.97
CA TYR A 214 3.89 8.87 -8.93
C TYR A 214 4.61 8.12 -7.81
N VAL A 215 4.19 8.35 -6.57
CA VAL A 215 4.68 7.66 -5.38
C VAL A 215 3.52 7.00 -4.68
N ALA A 216 3.48 5.68 -4.74
CA ALA A 216 2.53 4.85 -4.03
C ALA A 216 3.02 4.63 -2.60
N LEU A 217 2.42 5.35 -1.65
CA LEU A 217 2.77 5.29 -0.22
C LEU A 217 1.85 4.34 0.54
N GLY A 218 2.45 3.50 1.40
CA GLY A 218 1.80 2.86 2.53
C GLY A 218 2.29 3.43 3.85
N HIS A 219 1.81 2.90 4.96
CA HIS A 219 2.08 3.25 6.35
C HIS A 219 0.96 4.04 7.02
N LEU A 220 0.33 4.99 6.36
CA LEU A 220 -0.78 5.73 6.95
C LEU A 220 -2.13 5.16 6.49
N HIS A 221 -3.00 4.94 7.46
CA HIS A 221 -4.27 4.25 7.27
C HIS A 221 -5.35 5.13 6.62
N ARG A 222 -5.19 6.46 6.68
CA ARG A 222 -6.09 7.42 6.04
C ARG A 222 -5.72 7.66 4.59
N PRO A 223 -6.65 7.47 3.61
CA PRO A 223 -6.43 7.86 2.23
C PRO A 223 -6.20 9.37 2.13
N GLN A 224 -5.02 9.78 1.67
CA GLN A 224 -4.67 11.21 1.59
C GLN A 224 -3.53 11.48 0.62
N ASN A 225 -3.53 12.69 0.05
CA ASN A 225 -2.38 13.21 -0.68
C ASN A 225 -1.37 13.82 0.30
N CYS A 226 -0.09 13.73 -0.04
CA CYS A 226 0.98 14.36 0.71
C CYS A 226 1.71 15.35 -0.19
N THR A 227 1.62 16.65 0.09
CA THR A 227 2.19 17.77 -0.67
C THR A 227 1.68 17.93 -2.11
N SER A 228 1.36 16.86 -2.80
CA SER A 228 0.79 16.85 -4.16
C SER A 228 -0.03 15.58 -4.38
N ASP A 229 -0.86 15.56 -5.43
CA ASP A 229 -1.69 14.40 -5.79
C ASP A 229 -0.86 13.18 -6.24
N ARG A 230 0.36 13.42 -6.73
CA ARG A 230 1.28 12.37 -7.17
C ARG A 230 1.99 11.62 -6.02
N ILE A 231 1.98 12.16 -4.80
CA ILE A 231 2.52 11.51 -3.60
C ILE A 231 1.33 11.18 -2.70
N ARG A 232 0.94 9.90 -2.66
CA ARG A 232 -0.36 9.55 -2.10
C ARG A 232 -0.30 8.30 -1.23
N TYR A 233 -0.96 8.37 -0.07
CA TYR A 233 -1.35 7.23 0.75
C TYR A 233 -2.69 6.68 0.25
N CYS A 234 -2.73 5.37 -0.04
CA CYS A 234 -3.99 4.70 -0.38
C CYS A 234 -4.85 4.49 0.87
N GLY A 235 -4.22 4.28 2.00
CA GLY A 235 -4.86 3.92 3.26
C GLY A 235 -5.22 2.44 3.34
N THR A 236 -5.68 2.01 4.50
CA THR A 236 -6.15 0.65 4.73
C THR A 236 -7.46 0.37 3.99
N PRO A 237 -7.72 -0.87 3.56
CA PRO A 237 -8.99 -1.22 2.90
C PRO A 237 -10.19 -1.27 3.87
N LEU A 238 -9.92 -1.41 5.18
CA LEU A 238 -10.91 -1.40 6.26
C LEU A 238 -10.50 -0.40 7.34
N LYS A 239 -11.42 -0.01 8.20
CA LYS A 239 -11.14 0.81 9.38
C LYS A 239 -10.61 -0.09 10.51
N TYR A 240 -9.48 0.27 11.10
CA TYR A 240 -8.82 -0.51 12.15
C TYR A 240 -8.76 0.24 13.49
N SER A 241 -9.27 1.47 13.55
CA SER A 241 -9.43 2.23 14.79
C SER A 241 -10.63 3.19 14.72
N PHE A 242 -11.14 3.59 15.89
CA PHE A 242 -12.24 4.58 15.97
C PHE A 242 -11.86 5.96 15.41
N SER A 243 -10.58 6.30 15.37
CA SER A 243 -10.12 7.55 14.71
C SER A 243 -10.35 7.54 13.18
N GLU A 244 -10.64 6.38 12.60
CA GLU A 244 -10.89 6.20 11.17
C GLU A 244 -12.39 6.15 10.83
N VAL A 245 -13.31 6.29 11.81
CA VAL A 245 -14.77 6.20 11.60
C VAL A 245 -15.25 7.13 10.50
N GLY A 246 -14.69 8.37 10.44
CA GLY A 246 -15.02 9.36 9.40
C GLY A 246 -14.31 9.14 8.06
N ASP A 247 -13.44 8.15 7.93
CA ASP A 247 -12.66 7.94 6.71
C ASP A 247 -13.47 7.13 5.68
N GLN A 248 -13.39 7.54 4.43
CA GLN A 248 -13.89 6.76 3.30
C GLN A 248 -12.76 5.92 2.72
N LYS A 249 -12.81 4.62 2.93
CA LYS A 249 -11.79 3.69 2.42
C LYS A 249 -11.93 3.51 0.92
N SER A 250 -10.80 3.38 0.22
CA SER A 250 -10.81 3.32 -1.25
C SER A 250 -9.54 2.67 -1.79
N VAL A 251 -9.58 2.23 -3.03
CA VAL A 251 -8.40 1.95 -3.85
C VAL A 251 -8.07 3.16 -4.71
N THR A 252 -6.79 3.41 -4.99
CA THR A 252 -6.38 4.49 -5.90
C THR A 252 -6.12 3.93 -7.29
N ILE A 253 -6.67 4.59 -8.31
CA ILE A 253 -6.52 4.24 -9.72
C ILE A 253 -5.72 5.34 -10.39
N ILE A 254 -4.64 4.96 -11.07
CA ILE A 254 -3.71 5.86 -11.73
C ILE A 254 -3.68 5.53 -13.22
N GLU A 255 -3.94 6.49 -14.08
CA GLU A 255 -3.77 6.39 -15.52
C GLU A 255 -2.59 7.28 -15.94
N LEU A 256 -1.54 6.63 -16.46
CA LEU A 256 -0.33 7.32 -16.91
C LEU A 256 -0.42 7.58 -18.41
N SER A 257 -0.15 8.81 -18.81
CA SER A 257 0.03 9.20 -20.21
C SER A 257 1.51 9.49 -20.48
N ARG A 258 1.82 10.55 -21.19
CA ARG A 258 3.20 11.01 -21.39
C ARG A 258 3.83 11.37 -20.06
N LYS A 259 5.17 11.37 -20.02
CA LYS A 259 5.96 11.81 -18.84
C LYS A 259 5.36 13.07 -18.22
N GLY A 260 5.17 13.04 -16.89
CA GLY A 260 4.61 14.15 -16.12
C GLY A 260 3.09 14.32 -16.25
N THR A 261 2.39 13.42 -16.92
CA THR A 261 0.92 13.49 -17.08
C THR A 261 0.27 12.23 -16.55
N GLN A 262 -0.45 12.37 -15.45
CA GLN A 262 -1.24 11.32 -14.83
C GLN A 262 -2.65 11.81 -14.50
N PHE A 263 -3.58 10.89 -14.46
CA PHE A 263 -4.92 11.10 -13.93
C PHE A 263 -5.13 10.14 -12.76
N ILE A 264 -5.51 10.68 -11.60
CA ILE A 264 -5.65 9.93 -10.35
C ILE A 264 -7.08 10.08 -9.87
N ARG A 265 -7.70 8.94 -9.55
CA ARG A 265 -9.03 8.85 -8.94
C ARG A 265 -9.08 7.71 -7.94
N THR A 266 -10.15 7.65 -7.18
CA THR A 266 -10.38 6.58 -6.21
C THR A 266 -11.65 5.81 -6.57
N ALA A 267 -11.67 4.52 -6.20
CA ALA A 267 -12.88 3.72 -6.14
C ALA A 267 -13.14 3.33 -4.68
N GLU A 268 -14.34 3.62 -4.22
CA GLU A 268 -14.75 3.40 -2.84
C GLU A 268 -14.74 1.91 -2.48
N LEU A 269 -14.36 1.62 -1.25
CA LEU A 269 -14.45 0.32 -0.62
C LEU A 269 -15.55 0.36 0.45
N VAL A 270 -16.62 -0.39 0.22
CA VAL A 270 -17.72 -0.53 1.18
C VAL A 270 -17.52 -1.82 1.96
N PRO A 271 -17.25 -1.78 3.26
CA PRO A 271 -17.04 -2.98 4.07
C PRO A 271 -18.35 -3.75 4.25
N LYS A 272 -18.26 -5.03 4.65
CA LYS A 272 -19.41 -5.84 5.06
C LYS A 272 -19.93 -5.38 6.42
N HIS A 273 -19.04 -5.19 7.37
CA HIS A 273 -19.32 -4.60 8.67
C HIS A 273 -18.46 -3.34 8.80
N ASP A 274 -19.08 -2.23 9.15
CA ASP A 274 -18.38 -0.95 9.27
C ASP A 274 -18.05 -0.65 10.75
N MET A 275 -17.14 0.29 10.98
CA MET A 275 -16.87 0.80 12.30
C MET A 275 -17.67 2.06 12.53
N LYS A 276 -18.48 2.08 13.60
CA LYS A 276 -19.36 3.19 13.94
C LYS A 276 -19.20 3.62 15.39
N GLU A 277 -19.14 4.91 15.60
CA GLU A 277 -19.20 5.50 16.93
C GLU A 277 -20.65 5.90 17.23
N ILE A 278 -21.22 5.33 18.30
CA ILE A 278 -22.53 5.70 18.79
C ILE A 278 -22.38 6.37 20.18
N ARG A 279 -23.12 7.45 20.41
CA ARG A 279 -23.10 8.20 21.66
C ARG A 279 -24.50 8.37 22.20
N GLY A 280 -24.67 8.17 23.49
CA GLY A 280 -25.94 8.35 24.22
C GLY A 280 -25.86 7.80 25.62
N SER A 281 -26.93 8.00 26.39
CA SER A 281 -27.07 7.36 27.70
C SER A 281 -27.33 5.84 27.51
N TYR A 282 -26.94 5.03 28.49
CA TYR A 282 -27.21 3.60 28.48
C TYR A 282 -28.68 3.29 28.16
N LYS A 283 -29.60 4.05 28.79
CA LYS A 283 -31.04 3.89 28.57
C LYS A 283 -31.46 4.15 27.12
N GLU A 284 -30.88 5.15 26.47
CA GLU A 284 -31.16 5.47 25.06
C GLU A 284 -30.61 4.38 24.13
N LEU A 285 -29.35 4.01 24.31
CA LEU A 285 -28.64 3.06 23.45
C LEU A 285 -29.21 1.63 23.54
N THR A 286 -29.83 1.27 24.68
CA THR A 286 -30.46 -0.06 24.88
C THR A 286 -31.92 -0.15 24.45
N LEU A 287 -32.52 0.98 24.04
CA LEU A 287 -33.91 0.97 23.52
C LEU A 287 -33.97 0.27 22.18
N LYS A 288 -34.92 -0.67 22.03
CA LYS A 288 -35.14 -1.40 20.78
C LYS A 288 -35.24 -0.49 19.55
N LYS A 289 -35.98 0.61 19.67
CA LYS A 289 -36.16 1.61 18.63
C LYS A 289 -34.84 2.24 18.14
N PHE A 290 -33.75 2.20 18.95
CA PHE A 290 -32.48 2.76 18.59
C PHE A 290 -31.74 1.90 17.54
N TYR A 291 -31.86 0.58 17.63
CA TYR A 291 -31.10 -0.35 16.80
C TYR A 291 -31.95 -1.22 15.85
N GLU A 292 -33.30 -1.31 16.03
CA GLU A 292 -34.16 -2.23 15.24
C GLU A 292 -34.17 -1.97 13.73
N ASN A 293 -33.83 -0.73 13.28
CA ASN A 293 -33.74 -0.36 11.87
C ASN A 293 -32.34 0.12 11.47
N SER A 294 -31.31 -0.34 12.19
CA SER A 294 -29.91 0.02 11.94
C SER A 294 -29.05 -1.24 11.81
N THR A 295 -27.83 -1.09 11.29
CA THR A 295 -26.82 -2.14 11.23
C THR A 295 -25.93 -2.19 12.50
N TYR A 296 -26.23 -1.40 13.55
CA TYR A 296 -25.39 -1.26 14.75
C TYR A 296 -25.07 -2.56 15.49
N GLN A 297 -25.91 -3.59 15.33
CA GLN A 297 -25.66 -4.91 15.92
C GLN A 297 -24.73 -5.78 15.07
N GLU A 298 -24.51 -5.42 13.81
CA GLU A 298 -23.67 -6.13 12.85
C GLU A 298 -22.32 -5.41 12.65
N ASP A 299 -22.22 -4.13 13.01
CA ASP A 299 -21.02 -3.30 12.88
C ASP A 299 -20.13 -3.37 14.13
N TYR A 300 -18.90 -2.86 14.03
CA TYR A 300 -17.90 -2.76 15.11
C TYR A 300 -18.04 -1.48 15.93
#